data_b33df4d010398c7781cb9666bb87e74d
#
_entry.id   b33df4d010398c7781cb9666bb87e74d
#
_cell.length_a   1.000
_cell.length_b   1.000
_cell.length_c   1.000
_cell.angle_alpha   90.00
_cell.angle_beta   90.00
_cell.angle_gamma   90.00
#
_symmetry.space_group_name_H-M   'P 1'
#
loop_
_entity.id
_entity.type
_entity.pdbx_description
1 polymer ?
#
loop_
_entity_poly.entity_id
_entity_poly.type
_entity_poly.pdbx_seq_one_letter_code
_entity_poly.pdbx_strand_id
1 'polypeptide(L)'
;MRGSVYYQSAELTKTIFFEGAKKHNRIDPNHIHYNCVSSFNTMKSYRNIWNNLFNYLLEHFKLKNFELINEDHIKAYVEYKIEYYPSKQYLEKITSALGKLEFALNRYSKLKYETNTISYDFNIRQYLLSNAKDLNLVANNYNNRVYSNP
;
A
#
# COMPACT_ATOMS: atom_id res chain seq x y z
N MET A 1 -1.58 -0.98 -18.06
CA MET A 1 -1.33 0.44 -17.75
C MET A 1 0.02 0.85 -18.32
N ARG A 2 0.08 1.96 -19.01
CA ARG A 2 1.32 2.50 -19.56
C ARG A 2 1.64 3.83 -18.91
N GLY A 3 2.88 4.30 -19.06
CA GLY A 3 3.28 5.59 -18.57
C GLY A 3 4.27 5.52 -17.40
N SER A 4 4.63 6.70 -16.90
CA SER A 4 5.59 6.83 -15.80
C SER A 4 5.04 6.27 -14.50
N VAL A 5 5.93 6.11 -13.53
CA VAL A 5 5.55 5.75 -12.15
C VAL A 5 4.45 6.69 -11.63
N TYR A 6 4.64 7.99 -11.81
CA TYR A 6 3.69 8.98 -11.29
C TYR A 6 2.34 8.91 -12.00
N TYR A 7 2.34 8.67 -13.31
CA TYR A 7 1.10 8.52 -14.07
C TYR A 7 0.30 7.31 -13.60
N GLN A 8 0.96 6.15 -13.45
CA GLN A 8 0.28 4.94 -13.01
C GLN A 8 -0.25 5.07 -11.58
N SER A 9 0.52 5.68 -10.69
CA SER A 9 0.11 5.99 -9.34
C SER A 9 -1.12 6.91 -9.33
N ALA A 10 -1.15 7.92 -10.20
CA ALA A 10 -2.29 8.84 -10.31
C ALA A 10 -3.55 8.13 -10.81
N GLU A 11 -3.43 7.23 -11.77
CA GLU A 11 -4.57 6.48 -12.28
C GLU A 11 -5.18 5.59 -11.18
N LEU A 12 -4.36 4.97 -10.36
CA LEU A 12 -4.84 4.18 -9.22
C LEU A 12 -5.49 5.06 -8.17
N THR A 13 -4.94 6.25 -7.91
CA THR A 13 -5.50 7.20 -6.96
C THR A 13 -6.94 7.59 -7.32
N LYS A 14 -7.22 7.79 -8.60
CA LYS A 14 -8.57 8.16 -9.07
C LYS A 14 -9.64 7.15 -8.68
N THR A 15 -9.26 5.89 -8.47
CA THR A 15 -10.22 4.83 -8.14
C THR A 15 -10.63 4.82 -6.68
N ILE A 16 -9.83 5.40 -5.77
CA ILE A 16 -10.08 5.30 -4.33
C ILE A 16 -10.07 6.63 -3.58
N PHE A 17 -9.69 7.74 -4.22
CA PHE A 17 -9.65 9.02 -3.54
C PHE A 17 -10.92 9.81 -3.82
N PHE A 18 -11.70 10.10 -2.76
CA PHE A 18 -12.91 10.93 -2.81
C PHE A 18 -12.85 11.90 -1.65
N GLU A 19 -12.34 13.10 -1.93
CA GLU A 19 -12.15 14.13 -0.91
C GLU A 19 -13.47 14.44 -0.19
N GLY A 20 -13.41 14.46 1.14
CA GLY A 20 -14.58 14.75 1.96
C GLY A 20 -15.60 13.62 2.07
N ALA A 21 -15.29 12.42 1.57
CA ALA A 21 -16.18 11.27 1.73
C ALA A 21 -16.46 11.02 3.22
N LYS A 22 -17.74 10.83 3.56
CA LYS A 22 -18.18 10.72 4.95
C LYS A 22 -17.82 9.35 5.54
N LYS A 23 -17.47 9.33 6.83
CA LYS A 23 -17.05 8.11 7.53
C LYS A 23 -18.08 6.98 7.40
N HIS A 24 -19.38 7.27 7.59
CA HIS A 24 -20.41 6.24 7.52
C HIS A 24 -20.54 5.63 6.12
N ASN A 25 -20.20 6.37 5.08
CA ASN A 25 -20.17 5.86 3.72
C ASN A 25 -18.92 5.01 3.45
N ARG A 26 -17.79 5.39 4.06
CA ARG A 26 -16.52 4.66 3.89
C ARG A 26 -16.49 3.30 4.58
N ILE A 27 -17.35 3.09 5.57
CA ILE A 27 -17.45 1.80 6.26
C ILE A 27 -18.58 0.91 5.74
N ASP A 28 -19.41 1.43 4.84
CA ASP A 28 -20.54 0.70 4.26
C ASP A 28 -20.10 -0.06 2.99
N PRO A 29 -20.06 -1.41 3.04
CA PRO A 29 -19.59 -2.21 1.89
C PRO A 29 -20.41 -2.01 0.61
N ASN A 30 -21.65 -1.50 0.73
CA ASN A 30 -22.54 -1.29 -0.40
C ASN A 30 -22.42 0.11 -0.99
N HIS A 31 -21.66 1.00 -0.35
CA HIS A 31 -21.50 2.37 -0.82
C HIS A 31 -20.30 2.50 -1.76
N ILE A 32 -20.41 3.38 -2.77
CA ILE A 32 -19.34 3.63 -3.74
C ILE A 32 -18.07 4.14 -3.06
N HIS A 33 -18.19 4.81 -1.90
CA HIS A 33 -17.04 5.32 -1.14
C HIS A 33 -16.46 4.31 -0.14
N TYR A 34 -16.95 3.06 -0.17
CA TYR A 34 -16.44 2.04 0.75
C TYR A 34 -14.93 1.91 0.68
N ASN A 35 -14.28 1.94 1.83
CA ASN A 35 -12.83 1.79 2.01
C ASN A 35 -11.99 2.83 1.24
N CYS A 36 -12.62 3.90 0.76
CA CYS A 36 -11.94 4.98 0.03
C CYS A 36 -11.20 5.92 0.98
N VAL A 37 -10.29 6.69 0.41
CA VAL A 37 -9.53 7.71 1.14
C VAL A 37 -10.22 9.05 0.98
N SER A 38 -10.42 9.79 2.08
CA SER A 38 -11.15 11.05 2.07
C SER A 38 -10.27 12.27 2.34
N SER A 39 -9.05 12.08 2.83
CA SER A 39 -8.14 13.15 3.18
C SER A 39 -7.03 13.25 2.13
N PHE A 40 -6.80 14.47 1.65
CA PHE A 40 -5.71 14.75 0.70
C PHE A 40 -4.36 14.35 1.29
N ASN A 41 -4.09 14.71 2.55
CA ASN A 41 -2.81 14.40 3.18
C ASN A 41 -2.58 12.89 3.34
N THR A 42 -3.63 12.15 3.69
CA THR A 42 -3.56 10.68 3.78
C THR A 42 -3.27 10.07 2.42
N MET A 43 -3.97 10.55 1.37
CA MET A 43 -3.75 10.05 0.01
C MET A 43 -2.33 10.37 -0.48
N LYS A 44 -1.84 11.55 -0.20
CA LYS A 44 -0.48 11.95 -0.54
C LYS A 44 0.56 11.03 0.12
N SER A 45 0.34 10.70 1.39
CA SER A 45 1.19 9.76 2.13
C SER A 45 1.23 8.39 1.47
N TYR A 46 0.07 7.84 1.11
CA TYR A 46 -0.02 6.56 0.42
C TYR A 46 0.67 6.61 -0.95
N ARG A 47 0.44 7.67 -1.71
CA ARG A 47 1.07 7.82 -3.04
C ARG A 47 2.58 7.91 -2.95
N ASN A 48 3.12 8.55 -1.93
CA ASN A 48 4.57 8.61 -1.72
C ASN A 48 5.15 7.21 -1.56
N ILE A 49 4.47 6.35 -0.80
CA ILE A 49 4.90 4.96 -0.62
C ILE A 49 4.72 4.16 -1.91
N TRP A 50 3.59 4.34 -2.61
CA TRP A 50 3.36 3.67 -3.90
C TRP A 50 4.44 4.04 -4.92
N ASN A 51 4.79 5.31 -5.01
CA ASN A 51 5.83 5.78 -5.93
C ASN A 51 7.19 5.18 -5.58
N ASN A 52 7.48 5.08 -4.30
CA ASN A 52 8.72 4.44 -3.82
C ASN A 52 8.75 2.95 -4.19
N LEU A 53 7.65 2.24 -3.96
CA LEU A 53 7.52 0.84 -4.36
C LEU A 53 7.67 0.68 -5.88
N PHE A 54 6.99 1.50 -6.66
CA PHE A 54 7.03 1.41 -8.12
C PHE A 54 8.44 1.68 -8.66
N ASN A 55 9.14 2.66 -8.10
CA ASN A 55 10.54 2.91 -8.47
C ASN A 55 11.44 1.73 -8.10
N TYR A 56 11.22 1.13 -6.93
CA TYR A 56 11.94 -0.06 -6.51
C TYR A 56 11.72 -1.21 -7.50
N LEU A 57 10.47 -1.46 -7.89
CA LEU A 57 10.14 -2.54 -8.82
C LEU A 57 10.68 -2.28 -10.21
N LEU A 58 10.66 -1.04 -10.67
CA LEU A 58 11.24 -0.66 -11.95
C LEU A 58 12.75 -0.91 -11.95
N GLU A 59 13.43 -0.53 -10.88
CA GLU A 59 14.88 -0.68 -10.76
C GLU A 59 15.31 -2.14 -10.62
N HIS A 60 14.68 -2.88 -9.71
CA HIS A 60 15.14 -4.23 -9.34
C HIS A 60 14.51 -5.35 -10.15
N PHE A 61 13.31 -5.16 -10.67
CA PHE A 61 12.58 -6.19 -11.43
C PHE A 61 12.32 -5.81 -12.87
N LYS A 62 12.70 -4.59 -13.27
CA LYS A 62 12.39 -4.05 -14.60
C LYS A 62 10.89 -4.07 -14.91
N LEU A 63 10.08 -3.99 -13.86
CA LEU A 63 8.62 -3.99 -13.98
C LEU A 63 8.15 -2.58 -14.37
N LYS A 64 7.58 -2.47 -15.56
CA LYS A 64 7.10 -1.19 -16.10
C LYS A 64 5.59 -1.03 -15.99
N ASN A 65 4.85 -2.14 -16.01
CA ASN A 65 3.41 -2.14 -15.88
C ASN A 65 3.03 -2.65 -14.48
N PHE A 66 2.55 -1.74 -13.63
CA PHE A 66 2.30 -2.06 -12.23
C PHE A 66 0.99 -2.82 -12.01
N GLU A 67 0.20 -3.03 -13.05
CA GLU A 67 -0.88 -4.01 -13.00
C GLU A 67 -0.35 -5.44 -12.84
N LEU A 68 0.91 -5.68 -13.14
CA LEU A 68 1.55 -6.99 -13.04
C LEU A 68 2.22 -7.24 -11.70
N ILE A 69 2.03 -6.35 -10.73
CA ILE A 69 2.53 -6.55 -9.36
C ILE A 69 1.90 -7.80 -8.78
N ASN A 70 2.73 -8.64 -8.17
CA ASN A 70 2.27 -9.85 -7.49
C ASN A 70 2.77 -9.90 -6.04
N GLU A 71 2.39 -10.95 -5.33
CA GLU A 71 2.77 -11.15 -3.93
C GLU A 71 4.29 -11.15 -3.73
N ASP A 72 5.04 -11.78 -4.65
CA ASP A 72 6.49 -11.85 -4.52
C ASP A 72 7.16 -10.49 -4.64
N HIS A 73 6.65 -9.63 -5.50
CA HIS A 73 7.12 -8.24 -5.59
C HIS A 73 6.92 -7.49 -4.27
N ILE A 74 5.77 -7.66 -3.65
CA ILE A 74 5.44 -7.00 -2.39
C ILE A 74 6.33 -7.55 -1.26
N LYS A 75 6.52 -8.86 -1.20
CA LYS A 75 7.40 -9.47 -0.20
C LYS A 75 8.83 -8.95 -0.33
N ALA A 76 9.36 -8.89 -1.54
CA ALA A 76 10.72 -8.38 -1.77
C ALA A 76 10.86 -6.94 -1.30
N TYR A 77 9.87 -6.10 -1.59
CA TYR A 77 9.88 -4.70 -1.17
C TYR A 77 9.81 -4.57 0.36
N VAL A 78 8.92 -5.32 1.00
CA VAL A 78 8.77 -5.29 2.47
C VAL A 78 10.05 -5.78 3.16
N GLU A 79 10.66 -6.86 2.67
CA GLU A 79 11.92 -7.37 3.20
C GLU A 79 13.04 -6.33 3.08
N TYR A 80 13.11 -5.65 1.94
CA TYR A 80 14.05 -4.56 1.75
C TYR A 80 13.85 -3.46 2.78
N LYS A 81 12.59 -3.08 3.03
CA LYS A 81 12.28 -2.02 4.00
C LYS A 81 12.58 -2.44 5.44
N ILE A 82 12.31 -3.70 5.80
CA ILE A 82 12.66 -4.22 7.13
C ILE A 82 14.16 -4.17 7.35
N GLU A 83 14.95 -4.53 6.34
CA GLU A 83 16.40 -4.56 6.45
C GLU A 83 17.01 -3.16 6.60
N TYR A 84 16.58 -2.22 5.76
CA TYR A 84 17.23 -0.91 5.67
C TYR A 84 16.54 0.19 6.48
N TYR A 85 15.29 0.00 6.86
CA TYR A 85 14.50 1.00 7.59
C TYR A 85 13.69 0.34 8.71
N PRO A 86 14.33 -0.27 9.71
CA PRO A 86 13.66 -1.07 10.73
C PRO A 86 12.93 -0.20 11.76
N SER A 87 11.81 0.37 11.39
CA SER A 87 10.97 1.19 12.24
C SER A 87 9.55 0.65 12.22
N LYS A 88 9.01 0.36 13.40
CA LYS A 88 7.63 -0.14 13.52
C LYS A 88 6.63 0.83 12.89
N GLN A 89 6.75 2.12 13.19
CA GLN A 89 5.83 3.13 12.66
C GLN A 89 5.90 3.21 11.13
N TYR A 90 7.10 3.17 10.59
CA TYR A 90 7.30 3.21 9.16
C TYR A 90 6.71 1.96 8.48
N LEU A 91 6.94 0.78 9.08
CA LEU A 91 6.40 -0.48 8.55
C LEU A 91 4.87 -0.52 8.62
N GLU A 92 4.27 0.08 9.67
CA GLU A 92 2.81 0.21 9.75
C GLU A 92 2.27 1.11 8.64
N LYS A 93 2.96 2.21 8.35
CA LYS A 93 2.58 3.10 7.24
C LYS A 93 2.67 2.37 5.90
N ILE A 94 3.75 1.63 5.68
CA ILE A 94 3.92 0.83 4.45
C ILE A 94 2.79 -0.18 4.33
N THR A 95 2.49 -0.89 5.41
CA THR A 95 1.41 -1.90 5.43
C THR A 95 0.07 -1.29 5.04
N SER A 96 -0.26 -0.14 5.63
CA SER A 96 -1.50 0.57 5.31
C SER A 96 -1.53 1.01 3.85
N ALA A 97 -0.42 1.55 3.35
CA ALA A 97 -0.32 1.99 1.95
C ALA A 97 -0.43 0.82 0.97
N LEU A 98 0.16 -0.33 1.30
CA LEU A 98 0.09 -1.53 0.46
C LEU A 98 -1.31 -2.14 0.47
N GLY A 99 -2.02 -2.10 1.60
CA GLY A 99 -3.42 -2.50 1.67
C GLY A 99 -4.29 -1.63 0.78
N LYS A 100 -4.06 -0.33 0.77
CA LYS A 100 -4.79 0.60 -0.12
C LYS A 100 -4.41 0.40 -1.58
N LEU A 101 -3.15 0.07 -1.86
CA LEU A 101 -2.71 -0.25 -3.23
C LEU A 101 -3.43 -1.49 -3.75
N GLU A 102 -3.51 -2.54 -2.95
CA GLU A 102 -4.25 -3.76 -3.31
C GLU A 102 -5.71 -3.43 -3.63
N PHE A 103 -6.36 -2.65 -2.78
CA PHE A 103 -7.74 -2.22 -3.00
C PHE A 103 -7.88 -1.41 -4.29
N ALA A 104 -6.96 -0.47 -4.54
CA ALA A 104 -6.97 0.35 -5.75
C ALA A 104 -6.76 -0.48 -7.01
N LEU A 105 -5.83 -1.43 -6.98
CA LEU A 105 -5.58 -2.33 -8.12
C LEU A 105 -6.79 -3.19 -8.43
N ASN A 106 -7.44 -3.76 -7.42
CA ASN A 106 -8.65 -4.55 -7.59
C ASN A 106 -9.78 -3.71 -8.20
N ARG A 107 -9.95 -2.49 -7.71
CA ARG A 107 -10.98 -1.58 -8.22
C ARG A 107 -10.67 -1.12 -9.65
N TYR A 108 -9.42 -0.78 -9.92
CA TYR A 108 -8.97 -0.41 -11.26
C TYR A 108 -9.23 -1.53 -12.26
N SER A 109 -8.90 -2.75 -11.89
CA SER A 109 -9.11 -3.92 -12.75
C SER A 109 -10.58 -4.12 -13.09
N LYS A 110 -11.47 -3.98 -12.11
CA LYS A 110 -12.91 -4.09 -12.33
C LYS A 110 -13.46 -2.99 -13.23
N LEU A 111 -12.94 -1.77 -13.09
CA LEU A 111 -13.38 -0.64 -13.91
C LEU A 111 -12.88 -0.73 -15.34
N LYS A 112 -11.68 -1.23 -15.54
CA LYS A 112 -11.05 -1.32 -16.86
C LYS A 112 -11.44 -2.58 -17.63
N TYR A 113 -11.51 -3.72 -16.94
CA TYR A 113 -11.78 -5.02 -17.54
C TYR A 113 -13.09 -5.57 -16.99
N GLU A 114 -14.15 -5.47 -17.75
CA GLU A 114 -15.47 -5.91 -17.28
C GLU A 114 -15.55 -7.42 -17.06
N THR A 115 -14.80 -8.21 -17.85
CA THR A 115 -14.89 -9.67 -17.83
C THR A 115 -13.61 -10.37 -17.38
N ASN A 116 -12.46 -9.93 -17.80
CA ASN A 116 -11.18 -10.56 -17.46
C ASN A 116 -10.45 -9.77 -16.38
N THR A 117 -11.09 -9.63 -15.22
CA THR A 117 -10.50 -8.88 -14.11
C THR A 117 -9.33 -9.63 -13.48
N ILE A 118 -8.31 -8.87 -13.07
CA ILE A 118 -7.22 -9.39 -12.27
C ILE A 118 -7.61 -9.24 -10.81
N SER A 119 -7.39 -10.28 -10.02
CA SER A 119 -7.63 -10.24 -8.57
C SER A 119 -6.29 -10.17 -7.85
N TYR A 120 -6.15 -9.20 -6.96
CA TYR A 120 -4.91 -8.96 -6.21
C TYR A 120 -5.12 -9.34 -4.75
N ASP A 121 -4.23 -10.17 -4.23
CA ASP A 121 -4.17 -10.51 -2.81
C ASP A 121 -2.68 -10.66 -2.44
N PHE A 122 -2.14 -9.65 -1.78
CA PHE A 122 -0.72 -9.63 -1.44
C PHE A 122 -0.40 -10.40 -0.15
N ASN A 123 -1.41 -10.88 0.58
CA ASN A 123 -1.24 -11.58 1.85
C ASN A 123 -0.34 -10.83 2.83
N ILE A 124 -0.37 -9.50 2.78
CA ILE A 124 0.56 -8.66 3.54
C ILE A 124 0.43 -8.88 5.05
N ARG A 125 -0.80 -9.07 5.52
CA ARG A 125 -1.08 -9.30 6.93
C ARG A 125 -0.47 -10.61 7.43
N GLN A 126 -0.65 -11.70 6.68
CA GLN A 126 -0.07 -12.99 7.01
C GLN A 126 1.44 -12.97 6.95
N TYR A 127 1.99 -12.30 5.94
CA TYR A 127 3.43 -12.15 5.80
C TYR A 127 4.02 -11.41 7.01
N LEU A 128 3.40 -10.33 7.44
CA LEU A 128 3.84 -9.57 8.61
C LEU A 128 3.71 -10.38 9.89
N LEU A 129 2.64 -11.18 10.04
CA LEU A 129 2.47 -12.05 11.19
C LEU A 129 3.55 -13.11 11.26
N SER A 130 3.94 -13.70 10.15
CA SER A 130 5.02 -14.70 10.11
C SER A 130 6.39 -14.13 10.46
N ASN A 131 6.56 -12.79 10.32
CA ASN A 131 7.77 -12.07 10.69
C ASN A 131 7.57 -11.24 11.97
N ALA A 132 6.50 -11.49 12.73
CA ALA A 132 6.11 -10.68 13.88
C ALA A 132 7.20 -10.61 14.95
N LYS A 133 7.97 -11.68 15.13
CA LYS A 133 9.04 -11.72 16.12
C LYS A 133 10.07 -10.63 15.86
N ASP A 134 10.53 -10.51 14.62
CA ASP A 134 11.52 -9.49 14.23
C ASP A 134 10.92 -8.09 14.32
N LEU A 135 9.68 -7.95 13.89
CA LEU A 135 8.95 -6.69 13.95
C LEU A 135 8.72 -6.26 15.41
N ASN A 136 8.43 -7.21 16.31
CA ASN A 136 8.25 -6.92 17.72
C ASN A 136 9.54 -6.43 18.38
N LEU A 137 10.69 -7.00 18.01
CA LEU A 137 11.98 -6.54 18.52
C LEU A 137 12.23 -5.08 18.12
N VAL A 138 12.00 -4.76 16.86
CA VAL A 138 12.12 -3.38 16.35
C VAL A 138 11.13 -2.46 17.08
N ALA A 139 9.89 -2.92 17.25
CA ALA A 139 8.86 -2.16 17.95
C ALA A 139 9.25 -1.86 19.39
N ASN A 140 9.74 -2.86 20.12
CA ASN A 140 10.14 -2.70 21.52
C ASN A 140 11.28 -1.70 21.66
N ASN A 141 12.28 -1.78 20.81
CA ASN A 141 13.39 -0.84 20.82
C ASN A 141 12.92 0.58 20.54
N TYR A 142 12.05 0.76 19.58
CA TYR A 142 11.47 2.05 19.24
C TYR A 142 10.64 2.62 20.39
N ASN A 143 9.76 1.80 20.96
CA ASN A 143 8.90 2.22 22.06
C ASN A 143 9.70 2.59 23.31
N ASN A 144 10.73 1.84 23.63
CA ASN A 144 11.62 2.15 24.75
C ASN A 144 12.28 3.51 24.55
N ARG A 145 12.67 3.83 23.34
CA ARG A 145 13.27 5.10 23.00
C ARG A 145 12.29 6.26 23.18
N VAL A 146 11.04 6.08 22.77
CA VAL A 146 9.98 7.08 22.88
C VAL A 146 9.61 7.31 24.34
N TYR A 147 9.45 6.21 25.12
CA TYR A 147 9.03 6.32 26.51
C TYR A 147 10.15 6.79 27.44
N SER A 148 11.39 6.53 27.09
CA SER A 148 12.53 7.00 27.87
C SER A 148 12.83 8.48 27.67
N ASN A 149 12.14 9.12 26.75
CA ASN A 149 12.32 10.52 26.41
C ASN A 149 10.98 11.24 26.42
N PRO A 150 10.39 11.44 27.62
CA PRO A 150 9.10 12.10 27.75
C PRO A 150 9.14 13.58 27.38
#